data_e59e42adae9e392c9027b7a9a7238726
#
_entry.id   e59e42adae9e392c9027b7a9a7238726
#
_cell.length_a   1.000
_cell.length_b   1.000
_cell.length_c   1.000
_cell.angle_alpha   90.00
_cell.angle_beta   90.00
_cell.angle_gamma   90.00
#
_symmetry.space_group_name_H-M   'P 1'
#
loop_
_entity.id
_entity.type
_entity.pdbx_description
1 polymer ?
#
loop_
_entity_poly.entity_id
_entity_poly.type
_entity_poly.pdbx_seq_one_letter_code
_entity_poly.pdbx_strand_id
1 'polypeptide(L)'
;MDENNDRYVIPEDQRKNVSSWSDAILGRIHTGEFDNFYENLPTKLSHKFYKNKIISNILKSFYKLYCEIVGPFHILPDFLILGPGACGTTSMLELYLRSHKDIVPSKINEITYFNKKHNNSINWYKLFFPSIFTKKFRKILGKKTLTCEASGNYILNPHSPKRIKEIIPNVKFIVMLRNPVDRTLSHYKRRIRNKKETKSLDDLIEYELNNFEKEFTNYVNNENSISLYPAISYLSRSKYSQQLETWFKCFPRDQFLFINSNNYFKNPLKEYNRILDFLELPSHYPDIKGKRGISPPGLYDKIIVEPKTIKFLNNYFLSWNKKLFNLIKVKYNWDES
;
A
#
# COMPACT_ATOMS: atom_id res chain seq x y z
N MET A 1 7.18 -25.45 -19.61
CA MET A 1 7.86 -24.12 -19.47
C MET A 1 7.09 -23.43 -18.39
N ASP A 2 7.64 -23.44 -17.17
CA ASP A 2 6.95 -23.06 -15.95
C ASP A 2 6.87 -21.54 -15.82
N GLU A 3 5.67 -20.99 -15.93
CA GLU A 3 5.36 -19.62 -15.50
C GLU A 3 5.31 -19.61 -13.96
N ASN A 4 6.46 -19.44 -13.32
CA ASN A 4 6.53 -19.17 -11.90
C ASN A 4 6.01 -17.75 -11.63
N ASN A 5 4.77 -17.70 -11.19
CA ASN A 5 4.04 -16.56 -10.71
C ASN A 5 4.61 -16.18 -9.33
N ASP A 6 5.60 -15.27 -9.30
CA ASP A 6 6.16 -14.70 -8.05
C ASP A 6 5.11 -13.83 -7.35
N ARG A 7 4.13 -14.49 -6.75
CA ARG A 7 3.21 -13.92 -5.77
C ARG A 7 3.96 -13.78 -4.45
N TYR A 8 3.63 -12.76 -3.70
CA TYR A 8 4.08 -12.59 -2.32
C TYR A 8 3.64 -13.83 -1.52
N VAL A 9 4.53 -14.79 -1.41
CA VAL A 9 4.33 -16.00 -0.61
C VAL A 9 4.62 -15.59 0.83
N ILE A 10 3.64 -15.73 1.72
CA ILE A 10 3.87 -15.62 3.16
C ILE A 10 5.00 -16.58 3.52
N PRO A 11 6.09 -16.12 4.15
CA PRO A 11 7.18 -16.98 4.58
C PRO A 11 6.68 -18.19 5.39
N GLU A 12 7.33 -19.31 5.24
CA GLU A 12 6.88 -20.59 5.82
C GLU A 12 6.83 -20.57 7.35
N ASP A 13 7.66 -19.75 7.97
CA ASP A 13 7.69 -19.46 9.41
C ASP A 13 6.45 -18.70 9.89
N GLN A 14 5.82 -17.88 9.03
CA GLN A 14 4.56 -17.19 9.34
C GLN A 14 3.33 -18.10 9.13
N ARG A 15 3.46 -19.17 8.33
CA ARG A 15 2.39 -20.15 8.15
C ARG A 15 2.18 -21.04 9.38
N LYS A 16 3.20 -21.22 10.21
CA LYS A 16 3.14 -22.05 11.43
C LYS A 16 2.30 -21.43 12.55
N ASN A 17 2.01 -20.12 12.49
CA ASN A 17 1.17 -19.40 13.47
C ASN A 17 -0.29 -19.22 13.04
N VAL A 18 -0.70 -19.80 11.92
CA VAL A 18 -2.10 -19.81 11.50
C VAL A 18 -2.78 -20.98 12.21
N SER A 19 -3.48 -20.68 13.29
CA SER A 19 -4.00 -21.67 14.25
C SER A 19 -5.16 -22.51 13.72
N SER A 20 -5.67 -22.24 12.53
CA SER A 20 -6.72 -23.05 11.92
C SER A 20 -6.74 -22.97 10.38
N TRP A 21 -7.24 -24.01 9.75
CA TRP A 21 -7.56 -24.05 8.33
C TRP A 21 -8.51 -22.91 7.88
N SER A 22 -9.37 -22.46 8.81
CA SER A 22 -10.29 -21.35 8.60
C SER A 22 -9.55 -20.03 8.37
N ASP A 23 -8.46 -19.74 9.11
CA ASP A 23 -7.70 -18.50 8.98
C ASP A 23 -6.89 -18.46 7.66
N ALA A 24 -6.37 -19.60 7.22
CA ALA A 24 -5.70 -19.71 5.92
C ALA A 24 -6.68 -19.52 4.75
N ILE A 25 -7.86 -20.10 4.85
CA ILE A 25 -8.95 -19.95 3.88
C ILE A 25 -9.45 -18.51 3.88
N LEU A 26 -9.74 -17.94 5.06
CA LEU A 26 -10.22 -16.57 5.21
C LEU A 26 -9.18 -15.55 4.74
N GLY A 27 -7.90 -15.72 5.05
CA GLY A 27 -6.83 -14.84 4.58
C GLY A 27 -6.76 -14.74 3.06
N ARG A 28 -7.01 -15.83 2.34
CA ARG A 28 -6.97 -15.89 0.87
C ARG A 28 -8.24 -15.40 0.20
N ILE A 29 -9.40 -15.71 0.78
CA ILE A 29 -10.69 -15.18 0.33
C ILE A 29 -10.71 -13.65 0.48
N HIS A 30 -10.04 -13.11 1.49
CA HIS A 30 -9.98 -11.68 1.78
C HIS A 30 -9.15 -10.86 0.78
N THR A 31 -8.24 -11.47 0.01
CA THR A 31 -7.43 -10.73 -0.98
C THR A 31 -8.21 -10.31 -2.23
N GLY A 32 -9.48 -10.69 -2.37
CA GLY A 32 -10.25 -10.48 -3.60
C GLY A 32 -9.84 -11.43 -4.72
N GLU A 33 -8.87 -12.30 -4.47
CA GLU A 33 -8.38 -13.33 -5.37
C GLU A 33 -9.23 -14.61 -5.25
N PHE A 34 -10.56 -14.48 -5.43
CA PHE A 34 -11.41 -15.66 -5.45
C PHE A 34 -10.97 -16.64 -6.55
N ASP A 35 -10.39 -16.11 -7.62
CA ASP A 35 -9.82 -16.92 -8.69
C ASP A 35 -8.59 -17.71 -8.21
N ASN A 36 -7.88 -17.20 -7.21
CA ASN A 36 -6.69 -17.85 -6.63
C ASN A 36 -7.00 -18.69 -5.37
N PHE A 37 -8.21 -18.61 -4.83
CA PHE A 37 -8.62 -19.45 -3.70
C PHE A 37 -8.49 -20.94 -4.03
N TYR A 38 -8.82 -21.31 -5.25
CA TYR A 38 -8.79 -22.69 -5.72
C TYR A 38 -7.37 -23.20 -6.00
N GLU A 39 -6.42 -22.34 -6.37
CA GLU A 39 -5.03 -22.73 -6.65
C GLU A 39 -4.27 -23.18 -5.39
N ASN A 40 -4.77 -22.82 -4.22
CA ASN A 40 -4.13 -23.11 -2.94
C ASN A 40 -4.84 -24.16 -2.08
N LEU A 41 -5.94 -24.72 -2.58
CA LEU A 41 -6.49 -25.95 -2.04
C LEU A 41 -5.57 -27.13 -2.46
N PRO A 42 -5.53 -28.24 -1.68
CA PRO A 42 -4.85 -29.46 -2.14
C PRO A 42 -5.22 -29.72 -3.59
N THR A 43 -4.24 -29.91 -4.45
CA THR A 43 -4.37 -29.90 -5.93
C THR A 43 -5.53 -30.73 -6.49
N LYS A 44 -5.92 -31.83 -5.82
CA LYS A 44 -7.06 -32.66 -6.19
C LYS A 44 -8.44 -32.04 -5.88
N LEU A 45 -8.53 -31.18 -4.85
CA LEU A 45 -9.79 -30.48 -4.50
C LEU A 45 -9.95 -29.19 -5.31
N SER A 46 -8.87 -28.41 -5.48
CA SER A 46 -8.91 -27.15 -6.20
C SER A 46 -9.42 -27.29 -7.62
N HIS A 47 -8.93 -28.27 -8.36
CA HIS A 47 -9.33 -28.52 -9.75
C HIS A 47 -10.81 -28.92 -9.91
N LYS A 48 -11.37 -29.64 -8.93
CA LYS A 48 -12.78 -30.10 -8.97
C LYS A 48 -13.75 -28.94 -8.68
N PHE A 49 -13.38 -28.00 -7.80
CA PHE A 49 -14.20 -26.85 -7.44
C PHE A 49 -14.10 -25.72 -8.49
N TYR A 50 -12.92 -25.48 -9.07
CA TYR A 50 -12.71 -24.43 -10.08
C TYR A 50 -13.51 -24.69 -11.36
N LYS A 51 -13.63 -25.96 -11.76
CA LYS A 51 -14.37 -26.36 -12.97
C LYS A 51 -15.90 -26.26 -12.81
N ASN A 52 -16.43 -26.23 -11.57
CA ASN A 52 -17.87 -26.16 -11.36
C ASN A 52 -18.31 -24.74 -11.02
N LYS A 53 -18.74 -24.00 -12.05
CA LYS A 53 -19.22 -22.61 -11.95
C LYS A 53 -20.37 -22.45 -10.94
N ILE A 54 -21.20 -23.49 -10.78
CA ILE A 54 -22.34 -23.49 -9.84
C ILE A 54 -21.82 -23.50 -8.40
N ILE A 55 -20.90 -24.41 -8.06
CA ILE A 55 -20.30 -24.51 -6.71
C ILE A 55 -19.55 -23.22 -6.38
N SER A 56 -18.79 -22.66 -7.33
CA SER A 56 -18.10 -21.37 -7.15
C SER A 56 -19.08 -20.24 -6.82
N ASN A 57 -20.19 -20.14 -7.53
CA ASN A 57 -21.20 -19.12 -7.29
C ASN A 57 -21.91 -19.31 -5.94
N ILE A 58 -22.20 -20.53 -5.54
CA ILE A 58 -22.77 -20.84 -4.24
C ILE A 58 -21.82 -20.40 -3.12
N LEU A 59 -20.54 -20.78 -3.21
CA LEU A 59 -19.53 -20.38 -2.22
C LEU A 59 -19.35 -18.85 -2.15
N LYS A 60 -19.36 -18.16 -3.28
CA LYS A 60 -19.32 -16.69 -3.34
C LYS A 60 -20.52 -16.06 -2.63
N SER A 61 -21.72 -16.63 -2.81
CA SER A 61 -22.94 -16.16 -2.16
C SER A 61 -22.91 -16.37 -0.65
N PHE A 62 -22.46 -17.54 -0.19
CA PHE A 62 -22.27 -17.80 1.24
C PHE A 62 -21.22 -16.88 1.86
N TYR A 63 -20.11 -16.65 1.16
CA TYR A 63 -19.08 -15.73 1.64
C TYR A 63 -19.60 -14.28 1.71
N LYS A 64 -20.37 -13.85 0.72
CA LYS A 64 -21.02 -12.52 0.75
C LYS A 64 -21.93 -12.40 1.96
N LEU A 65 -22.78 -13.42 2.20
CA LEU A 65 -23.65 -13.45 3.37
C LEU A 65 -22.85 -13.40 4.69
N TYR A 66 -21.78 -14.19 4.78
CA TYR A 66 -20.86 -14.14 5.93
C TYR A 66 -20.29 -12.73 6.16
N CYS A 67 -19.87 -12.03 5.11
CA CYS A 67 -19.38 -10.66 5.21
C CYS A 67 -20.45 -9.72 5.78
N GLU A 68 -21.70 -9.85 5.34
CA GLU A 68 -22.80 -9.00 5.82
C GLU A 68 -23.20 -9.29 7.27
N ILE A 69 -23.08 -10.52 7.74
CA ILE A 69 -23.40 -10.92 9.12
C ILE A 69 -22.25 -10.55 10.07
N VAL A 70 -21.00 -10.83 9.70
CA VAL A 70 -19.84 -10.72 10.59
C VAL A 70 -19.15 -9.35 10.51
N GLY A 71 -19.14 -8.74 9.32
CA GLY A 71 -18.47 -7.47 9.08
C GLY A 71 -18.92 -6.31 9.99
N PRO A 72 -20.22 -6.16 10.34
CA PRO A 72 -20.67 -5.13 11.28
C PRO A 72 -19.98 -5.19 12.65
N PHE A 73 -19.49 -6.33 13.06
CA PHE A 73 -18.77 -6.53 14.33
C PHE A 73 -17.27 -6.21 14.24
N HIS A 74 -16.78 -5.76 13.08
CA HIS A 74 -15.40 -5.33 12.88
C HIS A 74 -15.30 -3.81 12.75
N ILE A 75 -14.15 -3.26 13.17
CA ILE A 75 -13.90 -1.82 13.16
C ILE A 75 -13.29 -1.38 11.82
N LEU A 76 -13.32 -0.08 11.57
CA LEU A 76 -12.63 0.58 10.45
C LEU A 76 -11.24 1.08 10.90
N PRO A 77 -10.30 1.34 9.99
CA PRO A 77 -8.98 1.83 10.34
C PRO A 77 -9.01 3.25 10.92
N ASP A 78 -8.20 3.48 11.94
CA ASP A 78 -7.99 4.79 12.57
C ASP A 78 -7.01 5.63 11.75
N PHE A 79 -6.07 5.01 11.03
CA PHE A 79 -5.15 5.70 10.13
C PHE A 79 -4.75 4.85 8.92
N LEU A 80 -4.33 5.52 7.86
CA LEU A 80 -3.86 4.92 6.61
C LEU A 80 -2.43 5.33 6.32
N ILE A 81 -1.61 4.39 5.83
CA ILE A 81 -0.25 4.67 5.38
C ILE A 81 -0.28 4.79 3.85
N LEU A 82 0.00 6.00 3.38
CA LEU A 82 0.05 6.35 1.97
C LEU A 82 1.49 6.53 1.50
N GLY A 83 1.71 6.37 0.22
CA GLY A 83 3.00 6.65 -0.40
C GLY A 83 3.22 5.76 -1.61
N PRO A 84 3.68 6.31 -2.74
CA PRO A 84 3.92 5.50 -3.93
C PRO A 84 4.97 4.43 -3.67
N GLY A 85 4.93 3.37 -4.46
CA GLY A 85 5.88 2.27 -4.31
C GLY A 85 7.33 2.73 -4.26
N ALA A 86 8.16 2.11 -3.43
CA ALA A 86 9.56 2.42 -3.11
C ALA A 86 9.80 3.57 -2.11
N CYS A 87 8.77 3.98 -1.36
CA CYS A 87 8.89 4.97 -0.28
C CYS A 87 9.06 4.36 1.13
N GLY A 88 9.04 3.03 1.29
CA GLY A 88 9.29 2.39 2.58
C GLY A 88 8.04 2.15 3.45
N THR A 89 6.84 2.27 2.90
CA THR A 89 5.56 2.07 3.62
C THR A 89 5.47 0.68 4.27
N THR A 90 5.85 -0.37 3.54
CA THR A 90 5.84 -1.75 4.05
C THR A 90 6.82 -1.93 5.20
N SER A 91 8.04 -1.39 5.08
CA SER A 91 9.04 -1.52 6.16
C SER A 91 8.63 -0.76 7.42
N MET A 92 8.02 0.44 7.28
CA MET A 92 7.48 1.18 8.41
C MET A 92 6.38 0.39 9.10
N LEU A 93 5.45 -0.19 8.35
CA LEU A 93 4.36 -0.99 8.92
C LEU A 93 4.90 -2.26 9.61
N GLU A 94 5.69 -3.07 8.92
CA GLU A 94 6.06 -4.41 9.39
C GLU A 94 7.14 -4.40 10.47
N LEU A 95 8.11 -3.48 10.39
CA LEU A 95 9.19 -3.43 11.36
C LEU A 95 8.85 -2.61 12.60
N TYR A 96 8.13 -1.49 12.41
CA TYR A 96 7.94 -0.51 13.47
C TYR A 96 6.52 -0.52 14.02
N LEU A 97 5.52 -0.25 13.20
CA LEU A 97 4.15 -0.08 13.69
C LEU A 97 3.53 -1.39 14.20
N ARG A 98 3.78 -2.52 13.53
CA ARG A 98 3.28 -3.83 13.97
C ARG A 98 3.88 -4.30 15.29
N SER A 99 5.03 -3.76 15.71
CA SER A 99 5.62 -4.09 17.01
C SER A 99 4.98 -3.36 18.19
N HIS A 100 4.26 -2.25 17.92
CA HIS A 100 3.65 -1.45 18.98
C HIS A 100 2.42 -2.15 19.58
N LYS A 101 2.41 -2.29 20.90
CA LYS A 101 1.34 -3.02 21.64
C LYS A 101 -0.07 -2.48 21.39
N ASP A 102 -0.22 -1.19 21.09
CA ASP A 102 -1.51 -0.51 20.90
C ASP A 102 -1.90 -0.37 19.43
N ILE A 103 -1.07 -0.83 18.49
CA ILE A 103 -1.37 -0.85 17.07
C ILE A 103 -1.67 -2.28 16.64
N VAL A 104 -2.81 -2.48 15.99
CA VAL A 104 -3.23 -3.75 15.38
C VAL A 104 -3.50 -3.50 13.89
N PRO A 105 -2.50 -3.67 13.03
CA PRO A 105 -2.67 -3.48 11.60
C PRO A 105 -3.66 -4.46 10.99
N SER A 106 -4.09 -4.17 9.77
CA SER A 106 -4.85 -5.09 8.95
C SER A 106 -4.17 -6.46 8.82
N LYS A 107 -4.97 -7.51 8.64
CA LYS A 107 -4.51 -8.90 8.46
C LYS A 107 -3.62 -9.08 7.22
N ILE A 108 -3.82 -8.25 6.20
CA ILE A 108 -3.05 -8.26 4.95
C ILE A 108 -2.62 -6.85 4.59
N ASN A 109 -1.54 -6.76 3.82
CA ASN A 109 -1.06 -5.50 3.26
C ASN A 109 -1.74 -5.23 1.91
N GLU A 110 -1.85 -3.95 1.55
CA GLU A 110 -2.37 -3.48 0.26
C GLU A 110 -3.77 -4.03 -0.08
N ILE A 111 -4.74 -3.86 0.83
CA ILE A 111 -6.15 -4.26 0.61
C ILE A 111 -6.72 -3.55 -0.63
N THR A 112 -6.28 -2.32 -0.91
CA THR A 112 -6.61 -1.51 -2.09
C THR A 112 -8.12 -1.28 -2.30
N TYR A 113 -8.92 -1.38 -1.23
CA TYR A 113 -10.38 -1.27 -1.27
C TYR A 113 -10.85 0.04 -1.93
N PHE A 114 -10.22 1.16 -1.65
CA PHE A 114 -10.62 2.47 -2.17
C PHE A 114 -10.07 2.77 -3.58
N ASN A 115 -9.23 1.91 -4.16
CA ASN A 115 -8.72 2.12 -5.52
C ASN A 115 -9.76 1.85 -6.61
N LYS A 116 -10.75 1.03 -6.33
CA LYS A 116 -11.80 0.67 -7.27
C LYS A 116 -13.17 0.92 -6.65
N LYS A 117 -14.19 1.09 -7.48
CA LYS A 117 -15.56 0.93 -7.03
C LYS A 117 -15.79 -0.58 -6.89
N HIS A 118 -15.57 -1.10 -5.69
CA HIS A 118 -15.66 -2.54 -5.48
C HIS A 118 -17.09 -3.06 -5.54
N ASN A 119 -17.25 -4.30 -6.06
CA ASN A 119 -18.46 -5.10 -5.87
C ASN A 119 -18.56 -5.64 -4.43
N ASN A 120 -17.50 -5.49 -3.65
CA ASN A 120 -17.46 -5.90 -2.24
C ASN A 120 -18.00 -4.78 -1.36
N SER A 121 -18.82 -5.14 -0.38
CA SER A 121 -19.37 -4.21 0.59
C SER A 121 -18.31 -3.68 1.57
N ILE A 122 -18.64 -2.62 2.28
CA ILE A 122 -17.81 -2.12 3.38
C ILE A 122 -17.63 -3.17 4.49
N ASN A 123 -18.59 -4.08 4.65
CA ASN A 123 -18.51 -5.17 5.61
C ASN A 123 -17.40 -6.16 5.26
N TRP A 124 -17.18 -6.42 3.95
CA TRP A 124 -16.02 -7.16 3.48
C TRP A 124 -14.70 -6.48 3.88
N TYR A 125 -14.59 -5.17 3.67
CA TYR A 125 -13.39 -4.40 4.04
C TYR A 125 -13.11 -4.44 5.54
N LYS A 126 -14.15 -4.33 6.38
CA LYS A 126 -14.01 -4.39 7.84
C LYS A 126 -13.43 -5.71 8.35
N LEU A 127 -13.65 -6.84 7.68
CA LEU A 127 -13.15 -8.15 8.11
C LEU A 127 -11.61 -8.24 8.17
N PHE A 128 -10.90 -7.32 7.53
CA PHE A 128 -9.44 -7.25 7.62
C PHE A 128 -8.92 -6.65 8.93
N PHE A 129 -9.79 -6.04 9.72
CA PHE A 129 -9.45 -5.35 10.95
C PHE A 129 -9.98 -6.09 12.19
N PRO A 130 -9.53 -5.70 13.40
CA PRO A 130 -10.00 -6.33 14.64
C PRO A 130 -11.51 -6.21 14.82
N SER A 131 -12.09 -7.14 15.61
CA SER A 131 -13.48 -7.04 15.99
C SER A 131 -13.68 -6.00 17.11
N ILE A 132 -14.91 -5.52 17.26
CA ILE A 132 -15.34 -4.66 18.35
C ILE A 132 -15.09 -5.35 19.71
N PHE A 133 -15.27 -6.66 19.78
CA PHE A 133 -15.01 -7.46 20.97
C PHE A 133 -13.52 -7.45 21.32
N THR A 134 -12.63 -7.61 20.32
CA THR A 134 -11.19 -7.49 20.52
C THR A 134 -10.82 -6.11 21.05
N LYS A 135 -11.38 -5.03 20.48
CA LYS A 135 -11.13 -3.65 20.95
C LYS A 135 -11.59 -3.45 22.38
N LYS A 136 -12.79 -3.95 22.74
CA LYS A 136 -13.32 -3.88 24.11
C LYS A 136 -12.46 -4.66 25.10
N PHE A 137 -12.09 -5.90 24.77
CA PHE A 137 -11.24 -6.74 25.61
C PHE A 137 -9.87 -6.11 25.86
N ARG A 138 -9.23 -5.59 24.82
CA ARG A 138 -7.95 -4.87 24.94
C ARG A 138 -8.07 -3.63 25.83
N LYS A 139 -9.18 -2.89 25.75
CA LYS A 139 -9.46 -1.74 26.62
C LYS A 139 -9.55 -2.14 28.09
N ILE A 140 -10.18 -3.28 28.42
CA ILE A 140 -10.23 -3.84 29.78
C ILE A 140 -8.81 -4.14 30.29
N LEU A 141 -7.90 -4.57 29.42
CA LEU A 141 -6.49 -4.82 29.74
C LEU A 141 -5.63 -3.53 29.76
N GLY A 142 -6.22 -2.34 29.74
CA GLY A 142 -5.52 -1.06 29.76
C GLY A 142 -4.77 -0.74 28.44
N LYS A 143 -5.10 -1.42 27.33
CA LYS A 143 -4.47 -1.23 26.02
C LYS A 143 -5.37 -0.42 25.09
N LYS A 144 -4.81 0.54 24.36
CA LYS A 144 -5.48 1.15 23.20
C LYS A 144 -5.56 0.12 22.06
N THR A 145 -6.39 0.41 21.08
CA THR A 145 -6.44 -0.36 19.83
C THR A 145 -6.62 0.63 18.69
N LEU A 146 -5.51 1.01 18.07
CA LEU A 146 -5.50 1.72 16.81
C LEU A 146 -5.26 0.71 15.70
N THR A 147 -6.03 0.81 14.62
CA THR A 147 -5.87 -0.09 13.49
C THR A 147 -5.59 0.68 12.21
N CYS A 148 -4.85 0.05 11.30
CA CYS A 148 -4.40 0.68 10.07
C CYS A 148 -4.26 -0.30 8.92
N GLU A 149 -4.16 0.25 7.73
CA GLU A 149 -3.64 -0.45 6.57
C GLU A 149 -2.60 0.39 5.83
N ALA A 150 -1.75 -0.27 5.05
CA ALA A 150 -0.80 0.35 4.14
C ALA A 150 -1.17 -0.03 2.70
N SER A 151 -1.93 0.84 2.03
CA SER A 151 -2.25 0.75 0.61
C SER A 151 -1.66 1.97 -0.11
N GLY A 152 -0.36 1.89 -0.37
CA GLY A 152 0.43 3.01 -0.88
C GLY A 152 -0.15 3.63 -2.16
N ASN A 153 -0.75 2.82 -3.00
CA ASN A 153 -1.32 3.26 -4.27
C ASN A 153 -2.59 4.12 -4.13
N TYR A 154 -3.21 4.25 -2.96
CA TYR A 154 -4.33 5.18 -2.77
C TYR A 154 -3.95 6.62 -3.11
N ILE A 155 -2.72 7.03 -2.82
CA ILE A 155 -2.25 8.39 -3.12
C ILE A 155 -2.34 8.74 -4.61
N LEU A 156 -2.21 7.73 -5.49
CA LEU A 156 -2.20 7.89 -6.95
C LEU A 156 -3.61 7.98 -7.54
N ASN A 157 -4.60 7.46 -6.84
CA ASN A 157 -5.95 7.35 -7.37
C ASN A 157 -6.77 8.60 -7.02
N PRO A 158 -7.22 9.38 -8.00
CA PRO A 158 -7.96 10.61 -7.77
C PRO A 158 -9.33 10.41 -7.13
N HIS A 159 -9.89 9.19 -7.19
CA HIS A 159 -11.19 8.86 -6.59
C HIS A 159 -11.08 8.38 -5.14
N SER A 160 -9.89 7.88 -4.72
CA SER A 160 -9.68 7.34 -3.38
C SER A 160 -9.99 8.35 -2.27
N PRO A 161 -9.57 9.62 -2.34
CA PRO A 161 -9.85 10.59 -1.28
C PRO A 161 -11.35 10.77 -1.00
N LYS A 162 -12.17 10.89 -2.04
CA LYS A 162 -13.62 11.02 -1.90
C LYS A 162 -14.25 9.78 -1.27
N ARG A 163 -13.89 8.59 -1.76
CA ARG A 163 -14.39 7.31 -1.23
C ARG A 163 -14.01 7.10 0.25
N ILE A 164 -12.80 7.46 0.61
CA ILE A 164 -12.33 7.38 2.00
C ILE A 164 -13.09 8.39 2.87
N LYS A 165 -13.29 9.62 2.39
CA LYS A 165 -14.03 10.66 3.12
C LYS A 165 -15.47 10.26 3.44
N GLU A 166 -16.13 9.57 2.53
CA GLU A 166 -17.51 9.09 2.71
C GLU A 166 -17.60 8.00 3.80
N ILE A 167 -16.56 7.23 4.04
CA ILE A 167 -16.60 6.06 4.93
C ILE A 167 -15.86 6.32 6.25
N ILE A 168 -14.70 6.97 6.21
CA ILE A 168 -13.84 7.23 7.37
C ILE A 168 -13.36 8.69 7.41
N PRO A 169 -14.25 9.66 7.58
CA PRO A 169 -13.95 11.09 7.46
C PRO A 169 -12.88 11.61 8.44
N ASN A 170 -12.68 10.94 9.57
CA ASN A 170 -11.75 11.34 10.62
C ASN A 170 -10.44 10.54 10.62
N VAL A 171 -10.17 9.78 9.56
CA VAL A 171 -8.96 8.96 9.44
C VAL A 171 -7.71 9.85 9.39
N LYS A 172 -6.65 9.45 10.10
CA LYS A 172 -5.32 10.10 10.01
C LYS A 172 -4.51 9.48 8.87
N PHE A 173 -3.64 10.26 8.23
CA PHE A 173 -2.80 9.81 7.11
C PHE A 173 -1.32 9.96 7.45
N ILE A 174 -0.57 8.88 7.31
CA ILE A 174 0.89 8.88 7.33
C ILE A 174 1.35 8.79 5.89
N VAL A 175 1.94 9.85 5.36
CA VAL A 175 2.33 9.94 3.95
C VAL A 175 3.84 9.86 3.83
N MET A 176 4.33 8.75 3.29
CA MET A 176 5.76 8.53 3.07
C MET A 176 6.15 9.02 1.67
N LEU A 177 7.02 10.01 1.61
CA LEU A 177 7.52 10.62 0.39
C LEU A 177 9.04 10.43 0.29
N ARG A 178 9.53 10.11 -0.88
CA ARG A 178 10.95 9.94 -1.18
C ARG A 178 11.39 10.96 -2.22
N ASN A 179 12.69 11.31 -2.27
CA ASN A 179 13.22 12.04 -3.40
C ASN A 179 12.68 11.44 -4.71
N PRO A 180 12.01 12.22 -5.57
CA PRO A 180 11.36 11.70 -6.79
C PRO A 180 12.29 10.93 -7.71
N VAL A 181 13.55 11.35 -7.84
CA VAL A 181 14.57 10.66 -8.64
C VAL A 181 14.86 9.29 -8.03
N ASP A 182 15.22 9.25 -6.75
CA ASP A 182 15.49 8.00 -6.02
C ASP A 182 14.31 7.03 -6.09
N ARG A 183 13.08 7.55 -5.96
CA ARG A 183 11.88 6.74 -6.05
C ARG A 183 11.71 6.14 -7.45
N THR A 184 11.92 6.96 -8.50
CA THR A 184 11.81 6.52 -9.89
C THR A 184 12.84 5.44 -10.20
N LEU A 185 14.11 5.68 -9.85
CA LEU A 185 15.19 4.71 -10.03
C LEU A 185 14.95 3.41 -9.26
N SER A 186 14.53 3.51 -8.00
CA SER A 186 14.23 2.33 -7.17
C SER A 186 13.07 1.51 -7.73
N HIS A 187 12.02 2.18 -8.26
CA HIS A 187 10.89 1.51 -8.88
C HIS A 187 11.30 0.77 -10.15
N TYR A 188 12.06 1.43 -11.03
CA TYR A 188 12.59 0.86 -12.26
C TYR A 188 13.45 -0.36 -11.98
N LYS A 189 14.46 -0.21 -11.12
CA LYS A 189 15.37 -1.30 -10.74
C LYS A 189 14.62 -2.51 -10.16
N ARG A 190 13.58 -2.28 -9.34
CA ARG A 190 12.73 -3.35 -8.81
C ARG A 190 11.96 -4.08 -9.91
N ARG A 191 11.42 -3.37 -10.91
CA ARG A 191 10.70 -3.99 -12.02
C ARG A 191 11.60 -4.83 -12.91
N ILE A 192 12.81 -4.34 -13.24
CA ILE A 192 13.82 -5.12 -13.98
C ILE A 192 14.16 -6.41 -13.22
N ARG A 193 14.48 -6.29 -11.92
CA ARG A 193 14.81 -7.46 -11.09
C ARG A 193 13.69 -8.50 -11.09
N ASN A 194 12.46 -8.06 -11.00
CA ASN A 194 11.28 -8.94 -10.98
C ASN A 194 10.84 -9.37 -12.39
N LYS A 195 11.70 -9.16 -13.41
CA LYS A 195 11.41 -9.51 -14.82
C LYS A 195 10.09 -8.95 -15.34
N LYS A 196 9.62 -7.83 -14.74
CA LYS A 196 8.38 -7.12 -15.12
C LYS A 196 8.65 -5.93 -16.03
N GLU A 197 9.91 -5.71 -16.38
CA GLU A 197 10.36 -4.63 -17.27
C GLU A 197 11.58 -5.08 -18.06
N THR A 198 11.59 -4.76 -19.35
CA THR A 198 12.68 -5.08 -20.28
C THR A 198 13.17 -3.86 -21.05
N LYS A 199 12.38 -2.77 -21.04
CA LYS A 199 12.72 -1.53 -21.74
C LYS A 199 13.68 -0.67 -20.93
N SER A 200 14.44 0.19 -21.63
CA SER A 200 15.27 1.20 -20.97
C SER A 200 14.42 2.21 -20.20
N LEU A 201 14.99 2.86 -19.18
CA LEU A 201 14.28 3.91 -18.46
C LEU A 201 13.98 5.12 -19.35
N ASP A 202 14.84 5.41 -20.30
CA ASP A 202 14.65 6.52 -21.26
C ASP A 202 13.42 6.28 -22.15
N ASP A 203 13.28 5.08 -22.73
CA ASP A 203 12.11 4.72 -23.55
C ASP A 203 10.81 4.80 -22.75
N LEU A 204 10.85 4.39 -21.47
CA LEU A 204 9.70 4.44 -20.59
C LEU A 204 9.30 5.86 -20.20
N ILE A 205 10.30 6.73 -19.98
CA ILE A 205 10.09 8.16 -19.74
C ILE A 205 9.49 8.83 -20.96
N GLU A 206 10.06 8.59 -22.15
CA GLU A 206 9.56 9.14 -23.40
C GLU A 206 8.13 8.69 -23.68
N TYR A 207 7.85 7.41 -23.50
CA TYR A 207 6.49 6.88 -23.63
C TYR A 207 5.52 7.58 -22.66
N GLU A 208 5.91 7.73 -21.38
CA GLU A 208 5.06 8.36 -20.38
C GLU A 208 4.80 9.84 -20.69
N LEU A 209 5.81 10.59 -21.14
CA LEU A 209 5.66 11.99 -21.51
C LEU A 209 4.68 12.17 -22.68
N ASN A 210 4.72 11.28 -23.67
CA ASN A 210 3.88 11.35 -24.86
C ASN A 210 2.44 10.85 -24.63
N ASN A 211 2.21 9.98 -23.63
CA ASN A 211 0.92 9.32 -23.45
C ASN A 211 0.23 9.65 -22.13
N PHE A 212 0.89 10.38 -21.22
CA PHE A 212 0.39 10.59 -19.84
C PHE A 212 -1.01 11.20 -19.81
N GLU A 213 -1.27 12.28 -20.55
CA GLU A 213 -2.55 12.99 -20.49
C GLU A 213 -3.70 12.09 -20.95
N LYS A 214 -3.50 11.31 -22.01
CA LYS A 214 -4.49 10.36 -22.52
C LYS A 214 -4.77 9.25 -21.51
N GLU A 215 -3.72 8.63 -20.98
CA GLU A 215 -3.84 7.52 -20.04
C GLU A 215 -4.44 7.98 -18.71
N PHE A 216 -4.05 9.16 -18.22
CA PHE A 216 -4.58 9.74 -17.00
C PHE A 216 -6.05 10.13 -17.14
N THR A 217 -6.43 10.76 -18.25
CA THR A 217 -7.82 11.12 -18.57
C THR A 217 -8.70 9.87 -18.62
N ASN A 218 -8.23 8.82 -19.31
CA ASN A 218 -8.94 7.54 -19.34
C ASN A 218 -9.10 6.92 -17.95
N TYR A 219 -8.07 7.04 -17.10
CA TYR A 219 -8.11 6.54 -15.73
C TYR A 219 -9.07 7.32 -14.84
N VAL A 220 -9.13 8.64 -15.00
CA VAL A 220 -10.05 9.51 -14.25
C VAL A 220 -11.51 9.29 -14.67
N ASN A 221 -11.76 9.19 -15.98
CA ASN A 221 -13.13 9.10 -16.51
C ASN A 221 -13.73 7.70 -16.38
N ASN A 222 -12.89 6.67 -16.24
CA ASN A 222 -13.36 5.30 -16.14
C ASN A 222 -12.97 4.70 -14.77
N GLU A 223 -13.85 4.88 -13.77
CA GLU A 223 -13.63 4.41 -12.40
C GLU A 223 -13.37 2.90 -12.27
N ASN A 224 -13.76 2.12 -13.28
CA ASN A 224 -13.57 0.67 -13.34
C ASN A 224 -12.42 0.25 -14.25
N SER A 225 -11.75 1.22 -14.91
CA SER A 225 -10.66 0.91 -15.84
C SER A 225 -9.49 0.29 -15.09
N ILE A 226 -9.07 -0.88 -15.53
CA ILE A 226 -7.75 -1.43 -15.26
C ILE A 226 -6.80 -0.68 -16.20
N SER A 227 -6.64 0.61 -16.00
CA SER A 227 -5.71 1.41 -16.79
C SER A 227 -4.29 0.93 -16.56
N LEU A 228 -3.50 0.88 -17.63
CA LEU A 228 -2.06 0.62 -17.54
C LEU A 228 -1.32 1.75 -16.80
N TYR A 229 -1.98 2.92 -16.63
CA TYR A 229 -1.42 4.08 -15.95
C TYR A 229 -0.67 3.76 -14.64
N PRO A 230 -1.22 2.97 -13.69
CA PRO A 230 -0.46 2.65 -12.49
C PRO A 230 0.74 1.73 -12.75
N ALA A 231 0.76 0.97 -13.84
CA ALA A 231 1.84 0.02 -14.12
C ALA A 231 3.04 0.68 -14.79
N ILE A 232 2.81 1.65 -15.68
CA ILE A 232 3.83 2.29 -16.53
C ILE A 232 4.26 3.68 -16.08
N SER A 233 3.71 4.17 -14.96
CA SER A 233 3.97 5.53 -14.48
C SER A 233 5.23 5.60 -13.62
N TYR A 234 6.31 6.05 -14.22
CA TYR A 234 7.58 6.30 -13.52
C TYR A 234 7.68 7.74 -13.02
N LEU A 235 7.35 8.72 -13.87
CA LEU A 235 7.38 10.15 -13.53
C LEU A 235 6.16 10.56 -12.71
N SER A 236 4.96 10.24 -13.19
CA SER A 236 3.70 10.71 -12.59
C SER A 236 3.49 10.22 -11.17
N ARG A 237 3.98 9.04 -10.81
CA ARG A 237 3.97 8.56 -9.41
C ARG A 237 4.79 9.43 -8.46
N SER A 238 5.71 10.23 -8.96
CA SER A 238 6.54 11.15 -8.19
C SER A 238 6.09 12.60 -8.24
N LYS A 239 4.99 12.91 -8.95
CA LYS A 239 4.36 14.25 -8.96
C LYS A 239 3.47 14.43 -7.72
N TYR A 240 4.06 14.34 -6.54
CA TYR A 240 3.32 14.31 -5.27
C TYR A 240 2.41 15.50 -5.03
N SER A 241 2.80 16.70 -5.48
CA SER A 241 1.96 17.89 -5.35
C SER A 241 0.62 17.73 -6.06
N GLN A 242 0.63 17.22 -7.30
CA GLN A 242 -0.58 16.99 -8.08
C GLN A 242 -1.51 15.99 -7.40
N GLN A 243 -0.95 14.95 -6.82
CA GLN A 243 -1.72 13.94 -6.08
C GLN A 243 -2.32 14.55 -4.81
N LEU A 244 -1.51 15.22 -3.99
CA LEU A 244 -1.93 15.77 -2.70
C LEU A 244 -2.92 16.92 -2.82
N GLU A 245 -2.91 17.69 -3.90
CA GLU A 245 -3.95 18.70 -4.18
C GLU A 245 -5.36 18.08 -4.16
N THR A 246 -5.53 16.88 -4.71
CA THR A 246 -6.83 16.19 -4.69
C THR A 246 -7.19 15.73 -3.27
N TRP A 247 -6.21 15.27 -2.49
CA TRP A 247 -6.42 14.86 -1.11
C TRP A 247 -6.81 16.03 -0.20
N PHE A 248 -6.17 17.18 -0.35
CA PHE A 248 -6.47 18.36 0.46
C PHE A 248 -7.82 19.04 0.13
N LYS A 249 -8.43 18.70 -1.01
CA LYS A 249 -9.83 19.06 -1.28
C LYS A 249 -10.82 18.26 -0.42
N CYS A 250 -10.43 17.08 0.05
CA CYS A 250 -11.29 16.19 0.83
C CYS A 250 -10.99 16.22 2.33
N PHE A 251 -9.73 16.42 2.71
CA PHE A 251 -9.28 16.30 4.11
C PHE A 251 -8.45 17.51 4.54
N PRO A 252 -8.63 17.99 5.77
CA PRO A 252 -7.84 19.09 6.32
C PRO A 252 -6.38 18.64 6.55
N ARG A 253 -5.47 19.61 6.54
CA ARG A 253 -4.00 19.38 6.58
C ARG A 253 -3.53 18.68 7.86
N ASP A 254 -4.18 18.90 8.98
CA ASP A 254 -3.85 18.33 10.29
C ASP A 254 -4.10 16.82 10.39
N GLN A 255 -4.89 16.25 9.47
CA GLN A 255 -5.02 14.80 9.35
C GLN A 255 -3.81 14.12 8.67
N PHE A 256 -2.81 14.89 8.20
CA PHE A 256 -1.64 14.35 7.47
C PHE A 256 -0.33 14.56 8.22
N LEU A 257 0.41 13.48 8.41
CA LEU A 257 1.82 13.51 8.78
C LEU A 257 2.67 13.12 7.58
N PHE A 258 3.61 13.99 7.19
CA PHE A 258 4.55 13.74 6.10
C PHE A 258 5.88 13.22 6.64
N ILE A 259 6.31 12.07 6.12
CA ILE A 259 7.58 11.41 6.44
C ILE A 259 8.47 11.44 5.20
N ASN A 260 9.66 11.99 5.33
CA ASN A 260 10.70 11.89 4.31
C ASN A 260 11.37 10.52 4.40
N SER A 261 11.23 9.71 3.36
CA SER A 261 11.79 8.34 3.32
C SER A 261 13.32 8.34 3.45
N ASN A 262 14.02 9.36 2.93
CA ASN A 262 15.46 9.45 3.07
C ASN A 262 15.86 9.64 4.54
N ASN A 263 15.12 10.47 5.30
CA ASN A 263 15.31 10.63 6.74
C ASN A 263 14.94 9.34 7.50
N TYR A 264 13.84 8.71 7.11
CA TYR A 264 13.42 7.43 7.68
C TYR A 264 14.49 6.35 7.49
N PHE A 265 15.09 6.23 6.31
CA PHE A 265 16.16 5.25 6.08
C PHE A 265 17.45 5.55 6.85
N LYS A 266 17.74 6.84 7.10
CA LYS A 266 18.90 7.25 7.91
C LYS A 266 18.67 7.10 9.41
N ASN A 267 17.50 7.45 9.90
CA ASN A 267 17.13 7.38 11.32
C ASN A 267 15.68 6.93 11.49
N PRO A 268 15.42 5.63 11.37
CA PRO A 268 14.07 5.08 11.41
C PRO A 268 13.33 5.37 12.71
N LEU A 269 14.04 5.30 13.86
CA LEU A 269 13.44 5.51 15.18
C LEU A 269 12.93 6.94 15.35
N LYS A 270 13.65 7.93 14.83
CA LYS A 270 13.20 9.32 14.88
C LYS A 270 11.88 9.51 14.16
N GLU A 271 11.76 8.99 12.95
CA GLU A 271 10.53 9.11 12.15
C GLU A 271 9.40 8.27 12.74
N TYR A 272 9.71 7.11 13.31
CA TYR A 272 8.75 6.28 14.04
C TYR A 272 8.16 7.02 15.26
N ASN A 273 8.99 7.66 16.08
CA ASN A 273 8.52 8.44 17.23
C ASN A 273 7.61 9.61 16.79
N ARG A 274 7.94 10.31 15.70
CA ARG A 274 7.05 11.32 15.12
C ARG A 274 5.68 10.77 14.73
N ILE A 275 5.63 9.52 14.27
CA ILE A 275 4.35 8.85 13.99
C ILE A 275 3.61 8.53 15.28
N LEU A 276 4.30 8.07 16.32
CA LEU A 276 3.66 7.80 17.61
C LEU A 276 3.08 9.08 18.22
N ASP A 277 3.82 10.20 18.18
CA ASP A 277 3.35 11.50 18.64
C ASP A 277 2.09 11.94 17.87
N PHE A 278 2.09 11.82 16.55
CA PHE A 278 0.95 12.15 15.70
C PHE A 278 -0.29 11.28 16.00
N LEU A 279 -0.08 10.03 16.35
CA LEU A 279 -1.14 9.09 16.72
C LEU A 279 -1.51 9.15 18.21
N GLU A 280 -0.89 10.05 18.99
CA GLU A 280 -1.10 10.21 20.44
C GLU A 280 -0.87 8.88 21.20
N LEU A 281 0.19 8.18 20.80
CA LEU A 281 0.65 6.95 21.41
C LEU A 281 1.90 7.17 22.27
N PRO A 282 2.06 6.40 23.35
CA PRO A 282 3.29 6.47 24.14
C PRO A 282 4.49 6.02 23.31
N SER A 283 5.67 6.56 23.65
CA SER A 283 6.94 6.12 23.07
C SER A 283 7.13 4.61 23.25
N HIS A 284 7.69 3.97 22.24
CA HIS A 284 7.91 2.53 22.22
C HIS A 284 9.20 2.23 21.46
N TYR A 285 10.00 1.30 21.95
CA TYR A 285 11.17 0.80 21.26
C TYR A 285 10.81 -0.48 20.50
N PRO A 286 10.85 -0.49 19.16
CA PRO A 286 10.40 -1.63 18.37
C PRO A 286 11.39 -2.79 18.44
N ASP A 287 10.89 -4.00 18.61
CA ASP A 287 11.69 -5.21 18.45
C ASP A 287 11.77 -5.57 16.96
N ILE A 288 12.89 -5.18 16.34
CA ILE A 288 13.18 -5.41 14.91
C ILE A 288 14.20 -6.54 14.67
N LYS A 289 14.64 -7.23 15.74
CA LYS A 289 15.62 -8.31 15.62
C LYS A 289 15.10 -9.42 14.70
N GLY A 290 15.90 -9.79 13.71
CA GLY A 290 15.58 -10.88 12.77
C GLY A 290 14.50 -10.57 11.74
N LYS A 291 13.90 -9.38 11.74
CA LYS A 291 12.88 -8.99 10.76
C LYS A 291 13.54 -8.47 9.47
N ARG A 292 13.26 -9.13 8.35
CA ARG A 292 13.67 -8.66 7.03
C ARG A 292 12.63 -7.67 6.51
N GLY A 293 12.96 -6.38 6.46
CA GLY A 293 12.03 -5.36 5.96
C GLY A 293 12.66 -4.34 5.01
N ILE A 294 13.97 -4.39 4.84
CA ILE A 294 14.69 -3.50 3.93
C ILE A 294 15.37 -4.38 2.89
N SER A 295 15.21 -4.05 1.61
CA SER A 295 16.00 -4.69 0.56
C SER A 295 17.47 -4.50 0.89
N PRO A 296 18.29 -5.57 0.86
CA PRO A 296 19.71 -5.46 1.20
C PRO A 296 20.39 -4.36 0.38
N PRO A 297 21.31 -3.57 0.97
CA PRO A 297 22.16 -2.68 0.21
C PRO A 297 22.89 -3.44 -0.91
N GLY A 298 23.09 -2.83 -2.06
CA GLY A 298 23.80 -3.46 -3.19
C GLY A 298 22.95 -4.35 -4.10
N LEU A 299 21.73 -4.70 -3.72
CA LEU A 299 20.86 -5.56 -4.56
C LEU A 299 20.51 -4.93 -5.93
N TYR A 300 20.66 -3.62 -6.07
CA TYR A 300 20.31 -2.85 -7.26
C TYR A 300 21.52 -2.30 -8.03
N ASP A 301 22.74 -2.52 -7.56
CA ASP A 301 23.94 -1.85 -8.08
C ASP A 301 24.34 -2.28 -9.48
N LYS A 302 23.86 -3.45 -9.92
CA LYS A 302 24.13 -3.97 -11.28
C LYS A 302 23.28 -3.33 -12.40
N ILE A 303 22.23 -2.56 -12.02
CA ILE A 303 21.37 -1.92 -13.01
C ILE A 303 21.82 -0.46 -13.16
N ILE A 304 22.56 -0.22 -14.22
CA ILE A 304 23.11 1.09 -14.56
C ILE A 304 22.03 1.92 -15.25
N VAL A 305 21.88 3.16 -14.86
CA VAL A 305 21.06 4.17 -15.51
C VAL A 305 21.97 5.27 -16.01
N GLU A 306 21.77 5.72 -17.23
CA GLU A 306 22.59 6.73 -17.89
C GLU A 306 22.64 8.04 -17.07
N PRO A 307 23.80 8.67 -16.93
CA PRO A 307 23.93 9.96 -16.23
C PRO A 307 23.04 11.05 -16.80
N LYS A 308 22.83 11.05 -18.13
CA LYS A 308 21.91 11.99 -18.81
C LYS A 308 20.48 11.86 -18.32
N THR A 309 20.02 10.62 -18.09
CA THR A 309 18.68 10.33 -17.58
C THR A 309 18.52 10.84 -16.15
N ILE A 310 19.51 10.66 -15.30
CA ILE A 310 19.53 11.17 -13.92
C ILE A 310 19.45 12.71 -13.95
N LYS A 311 20.25 13.36 -14.80
CA LYS A 311 20.23 14.83 -14.97
C LYS A 311 18.87 15.31 -15.46
N PHE A 312 18.26 14.61 -16.42
CA PHE A 312 16.90 14.90 -16.88
C PHE A 312 15.89 14.81 -15.72
N LEU A 313 15.91 13.72 -14.94
CA LEU A 313 14.99 13.51 -13.82
C LEU A 313 15.14 14.59 -12.75
N ASN A 314 16.36 14.97 -12.39
CA ASN A 314 16.63 16.06 -11.46
C ASN A 314 15.99 17.36 -11.93
N ASN A 315 16.24 17.78 -13.15
CA ASN A 315 15.66 18.99 -13.73
C ASN A 315 14.13 18.93 -13.81
N TYR A 316 13.59 17.79 -14.24
CA TYR A 316 12.17 17.58 -14.37
C TYR A 316 11.40 17.72 -13.04
N PHE A 317 11.98 17.21 -11.95
CA PHE A 317 11.31 17.23 -10.66
C PHE A 317 11.51 18.53 -9.85
N LEU A 318 12.42 19.43 -10.22
CA LEU A 318 12.65 20.69 -9.49
C LEU A 318 11.37 21.49 -9.26
N SER A 319 10.59 21.73 -10.32
CA SER A 319 9.35 22.49 -10.24
C SER A 319 8.29 21.77 -9.40
N TRP A 320 8.21 20.44 -9.51
CA TRP A 320 7.27 19.61 -8.74
C TRP A 320 7.63 19.57 -7.27
N ASN A 321 8.93 19.51 -6.93
CA ASN A 321 9.42 19.58 -5.55
C ASN A 321 9.08 20.93 -4.92
N LYS A 322 9.31 22.03 -5.63
CA LYS A 322 8.97 23.39 -5.16
C LYS A 322 7.48 23.53 -4.88
N LYS A 323 6.62 23.04 -5.79
CA LYS A 323 5.15 23.00 -5.59
C LYS A 323 4.78 22.17 -4.36
N LEU A 324 5.37 20.99 -4.22
CA LEU A 324 5.15 20.11 -3.08
C LEU A 324 5.49 20.78 -1.76
N PHE A 325 6.69 21.35 -1.63
CA PHE A 325 7.15 21.96 -0.39
C PHE A 325 6.26 23.14 0.03
N ASN A 326 5.81 23.93 -0.93
CA ASN A 326 4.83 24.98 -0.68
C ASN A 326 3.48 24.44 -0.20
N LEU A 327 3.03 23.33 -0.79
CA LEU A 327 1.75 22.71 -0.47
C LEU A 327 1.75 22.07 0.93
N ILE A 328 2.81 21.32 1.27
CA ILE A 328 2.90 20.62 2.56
C ILE A 328 3.52 21.47 3.67
N LYS A 329 4.01 22.68 3.36
CA LYS A 329 4.69 23.59 4.30
C LYS A 329 5.92 22.97 4.99
N VAL A 330 6.60 22.06 4.29
CA VAL A 330 7.84 21.40 4.75
C VAL A 330 8.80 21.33 3.58
N LYS A 331 10.06 21.74 3.80
CA LYS A 331 11.14 21.63 2.80
C LYS A 331 12.00 20.41 3.10
N TYR A 332 12.30 19.63 2.07
CA TYR A 332 13.25 18.52 2.11
C TYR A 332 14.49 18.83 1.24
N ASN A 333 15.65 18.37 1.66
CA ASN A 333 16.90 18.51 0.89
C ASN A 333 16.97 17.40 -0.17
N TRP A 334 16.15 17.54 -1.22
CA TRP A 334 16.12 16.59 -2.35
C TRP A 334 16.93 17.05 -3.56
N ASP A 335 17.36 18.30 -3.57
CA ASP A 335 18.07 18.93 -4.70
C ASP A 335 19.60 18.74 -4.59
N GLU A 336 20.09 18.16 -3.47
CA GLU A 336 21.52 17.97 -3.16
C GLU A 336 21.97 16.49 -3.32
N SER A 337 21.17 15.61 -3.92
CA SER A 337 21.47 14.19 -4.05
C SER A 337 21.86 13.79 -5.48
#